data_cf342881f1d064a2f76524476a9ce269
#
_entry.id   cf342881f1d064a2f76524476a9ce269
#
_cell.length_a   1.000
_cell.length_b   1.000
_cell.length_c   1.000
_cell.angle_alpha   90.00
_cell.angle_beta   90.00
_cell.angle_gamma   90.00
#
_symmetry.space_group_name_H-M   'P 1'
#
loop_
_entity.id
_entity.type
_entity.pdbx_description
1 polymer ?
#
loop_
_entity_poly.entity_id
_entity_poly.type
_entity_poly.pdbx_seq_one_letter_code
_entity_poly.pdbx_strand_id
1 'polypeptide(L)'
;MFGRTALVALSLLPFLSLGQVSEGFENGLDATAWPTYAPDCNQGGKITLDSTTAHGGKNSVRVDGAGGYCGHIFFGTTKVPSGDVYVRVWLKASKALTSSHVSFITMPDSAQGSKKHLRIGGQSGILMYNRESDDATLPDLSPQGIAASKALPTGSWQCFEYHLGTDGSIETWLNGAAIAGLTSKSGVANANAAQWQRSSVKPKVTAIYFGWESYGGDTNTFWYDDIAIDSTRVGCT
;
A
#
# COMPACT_ATOMS: atom_id res chain seq x y z
N MET A 1 -16.82 -64.75 -2.01
CA MET A 1 -16.57 -63.67 -2.93
C MET A 1 -16.60 -62.36 -2.11
N PHE A 2 -15.42 -61.80 -1.79
CA PHE A 2 -15.33 -60.53 -1.08
C PHE A 2 -14.94 -59.44 -2.07
N GLY A 3 -15.85 -58.51 -2.32
CA GLY A 3 -15.59 -57.36 -3.18
C GLY A 3 -14.69 -56.34 -2.47
N ARG A 4 -13.54 -55.99 -3.05
CA ARG A 4 -12.67 -54.89 -2.61
C ARG A 4 -13.17 -53.57 -3.22
N THR A 5 -13.71 -52.70 -2.40
CA THR A 5 -14.01 -51.31 -2.81
C THR A 5 -12.72 -50.51 -2.75
N ALA A 6 -12.24 -50.05 -3.89
CA ALA A 6 -11.11 -49.14 -3.96
C ALA A 6 -11.58 -47.70 -3.68
N LEU A 7 -11.09 -47.08 -2.61
CA LEU A 7 -11.23 -45.64 -2.38
C LEU A 7 -10.26 -44.90 -3.31
N VAL A 8 -10.80 -44.12 -4.24
CA VAL A 8 -10.03 -43.17 -5.01
C VAL A 8 -9.88 -41.87 -4.18
N ALA A 9 -8.69 -41.63 -3.67
CA ALA A 9 -8.36 -40.39 -3.00
C ALA A 9 -8.18 -39.28 -4.09
N LEU A 10 -9.13 -38.36 -4.15
CA LEU A 10 -9.05 -37.19 -5.00
C LEU A 10 -8.09 -36.19 -4.33
N SER A 11 -6.86 -36.13 -4.81
CA SER A 11 -5.90 -35.10 -4.39
C SER A 11 -6.33 -33.74 -4.96
N LEU A 12 -6.85 -32.86 -4.12
CA LEU A 12 -7.02 -31.43 -4.43
C LEU A 12 -5.62 -30.82 -4.54
N LEU A 13 -5.15 -30.65 -5.77
CA LEU A 13 -4.00 -29.79 -6.04
C LEU A 13 -4.41 -28.33 -5.76
N PRO A 14 -3.61 -27.58 -4.99
CA PRO A 14 -3.88 -26.15 -4.83
C PRO A 14 -3.78 -25.49 -6.21
N PHE A 15 -4.85 -24.81 -6.62
CA PHE A 15 -4.79 -23.89 -7.76
C PHE A 15 -3.82 -22.79 -7.38
N LEU A 16 -2.61 -22.80 -7.95
CA LEU A 16 -1.72 -21.64 -7.95
C LEU A 16 -2.41 -20.56 -8.78
N SER A 17 -2.96 -19.57 -8.11
CA SER A 17 -3.45 -18.34 -8.73
C SER A 17 -2.28 -17.67 -9.44
N LEU A 18 -2.34 -17.58 -10.76
CA LEU A 18 -1.38 -16.81 -11.57
C LEU A 18 -1.58 -15.33 -11.25
N GLY A 19 -0.78 -14.76 -10.33
CA GLY A 19 -0.82 -13.34 -10.02
C GLY A 19 -0.42 -12.95 -8.60
N GLN A 20 -0.31 -13.89 -7.67
CA GLN A 20 0.10 -13.58 -6.31
C GLN A 20 1.58 -13.22 -6.22
N VAL A 21 1.89 -12.04 -5.67
CA VAL A 21 3.23 -11.67 -5.22
C VAL A 21 3.27 -11.86 -3.71
N SER A 22 4.30 -12.54 -3.20
CA SER A 22 4.57 -12.65 -1.77
C SER A 22 6.07 -12.49 -1.56
N GLU A 23 6.47 -11.53 -0.70
CA GLU A 23 7.88 -11.21 -0.47
C GLU A 23 8.12 -10.81 0.97
N GLY A 24 9.03 -11.52 1.64
CA GLY A 24 9.49 -11.27 3.01
C GLY A 24 10.99 -10.94 3.08
N PHE A 25 11.65 -10.76 1.94
CA PHE A 25 13.05 -10.34 1.80
C PHE A 25 14.09 -11.27 2.46
N GLU A 26 13.72 -12.49 2.77
CA GLU A 26 14.60 -13.46 3.44
C GLU A 26 15.80 -13.89 2.60
N ASN A 27 15.68 -13.79 1.28
CA ASN A 27 16.75 -14.05 0.32
C ASN A 27 17.48 -12.76 -0.13
N GLY A 28 17.22 -11.63 0.52
CA GLY A 28 17.74 -10.32 0.17
C GLY A 28 16.78 -9.48 -0.66
N LEU A 29 17.15 -8.24 -0.95
CA LEU A 29 16.40 -7.34 -1.82
C LEU A 29 16.85 -7.56 -3.28
N ASP A 30 16.06 -8.28 -4.06
CA ASP A 30 16.29 -8.44 -5.49
C ASP A 30 15.91 -7.14 -6.24
N ALA A 31 16.91 -6.36 -6.63
CA ALA A 31 16.73 -5.10 -7.34
C ALA A 31 16.09 -5.25 -8.74
N THR A 32 16.02 -6.46 -9.30
CA THR A 32 15.32 -6.73 -10.56
C THR A 32 13.82 -6.90 -10.34
N ALA A 33 13.43 -7.63 -9.30
CA ALA A 33 12.03 -7.86 -8.96
C ALA A 33 11.42 -6.67 -8.19
N TRP A 34 12.26 -5.96 -7.41
CA TRP A 34 11.89 -4.83 -6.55
C TRP A 34 12.82 -3.63 -6.81
N PRO A 35 12.80 -3.04 -8.02
CA PRO A 35 13.65 -1.92 -8.37
C PRO A 35 13.40 -0.70 -7.48
N THR A 36 14.45 0.09 -7.29
CA THR A 36 14.35 1.44 -6.74
C THR A 36 13.56 2.33 -7.71
N TYR A 37 12.68 3.14 -7.17
CA TYR A 37 11.86 4.10 -7.90
C TYR A 37 12.04 5.51 -7.30
N ALA A 38 12.73 6.36 -8.05
CA ALA A 38 12.92 7.78 -7.76
C ALA A 38 13.08 8.51 -9.11
N PRO A 39 11.99 8.70 -9.88
CA PRO A 39 12.06 9.01 -11.31
C PRO A 39 12.61 10.40 -11.61
N ASP A 40 12.43 11.36 -10.72
CA ASP A 40 12.77 12.76 -10.98
C ASP A 40 14.07 13.16 -10.26
N CYS A 41 14.18 12.82 -8.99
CA CYS A 41 15.30 13.19 -8.14
C CYS A 41 15.33 12.28 -6.89
N ASN A 42 16.52 12.10 -6.34
CA ASN A 42 16.72 11.52 -5.01
C ASN A 42 17.89 12.26 -4.35
N GLN A 43 17.60 13.02 -3.32
CA GLN A 43 18.60 13.78 -2.56
C GLN A 43 18.53 13.38 -1.08
N GLY A 44 19.20 12.27 -0.75
CA GLY A 44 19.36 11.80 0.61
C GLY A 44 18.44 10.66 1.05
N GLY A 45 17.44 10.28 0.25
CA GLY A 45 16.66 9.07 0.52
C GLY A 45 17.49 7.80 0.32
N LYS A 46 17.29 6.78 1.15
CA LYS A 46 18.07 5.53 1.12
C LYS A 46 17.21 4.31 1.36
N ILE A 47 17.46 3.25 0.59
CA ILE A 47 16.87 1.92 0.77
C ILE A 47 17.97 0.93 1.15
N THR A 48 17.73 0.11 2.18
CA THR A 48 18.66 -0.92 2.63
C THR A 48 17.91 -2.16 3.09
N LEU A 49 18.50 -3.33 2.89
CA LEU A 49 18.08 -4.54 3.61
C LEU A 49 18.48 -4.38 5.08
N ASP A 50 17.56 -4.62 6.00
CA ASP A 50 17.78 -4.52 7.44
C ASP A 50 17.56 -5.88 8.09
N SER A 51 18.59 -6.42 8.72
CA SER A 51 18.55 -7.67 9.47
C SER A 51 18.44 -7.46 10.99
N THR A 52 18.26 -6.22 11.43
CA THR A 52 18.10 -5.88 12.87
C THR A 52 16.65 -5.71 13.28
N THR A 53 15.76 -5.52 12.31
CA THR A 53 14.32 -5.30 12.52
C THR A 53 13.56 -6.01 11.41
N ALA A 54 12.76 -7.03 11.75
CA ALA A 54 11.89 -7.75 10.83
C ALA A 54 10.52 -7.97 11.47
N HIS A 55 9.46 -8.13 10.66
CA HIS A 55 8.16 -8.61 11.11
C HIS A 55 8.18 -10.14 11.10
N GLY A 56 8.43 -10.74 9.94
CA GLY A 56 8.64 -12.17 9.78
C GLY A 56 10.11 -12.49 9.51
N GLY A 57 10.54 -13.72 9.78
CA GLY A 57 11.88 -14.17 9.46
C GLY A 57 13.01 -13.36 10.10
N LYS A 58 13.95 -12.86 9.27
CA LYS A 58 15.18 -12.19 9.70
C LYS A 58 15.40 -10.83 9.06
N ASN A 59 14.77 -10.54 7.95
CA ASN A 59 15.07 -9.37 7.13
C ASN A 59 13.82 -8.53 6.88
N SER A 60 14.00 -7.25 6.68
CA SER A 60 13.01 -6.33 6.13
C SER A 60 13.69 -5.31 5.22
N VAL A 61 12.92 -4.52 4.50
CA VAL A 61 13.46 -3.37 3.75
C VAL A 61 13.27 -2.11 4.56
N ARG A 62 14.37 -1.43 4.85
CA ARG A 62 14.41 -0.14 5.52
C ARG A 62 14.51 0.97 4.49
N VAL A 63 13.65 1.97 4.63
CA VAL A 63 13.64 3.21 3.85
C VAL A 63 13.89 4.38 4.80
N ASP A 64 15.02 5.05 4.63
CA ASP A 64 15.31 6.32 5.29
C ASP A 64 14.91 7.45 4.34
N GLY A 65 13.78 8.08 4.62
CA GLY A 65 13.24 9.17 3.82
C GLY A 65 13.78 10.53 4.24
N ALA A 66 14.30 11.30 3.29
CA ALA A 66 14.72 12.67 3.52
C ALA A 66 13.55 13.67 3.39
N GLY A 67 13.75 14.89 3.88
CA GLY A 67 12.77 15.96 3.77
C GLY A 67 12.81 16.66 2.40
N GLY A 68 11.68 17.28 2.05
CA GLY A 68 11.48 17.91 0.74
C GLY A 68 11.19 16.91 -0.37
N TYR A 69 10.57 17.39 -1.45
CA TYR A 69 10.16 16.54 -2.57
C TYR A 69 11.31 15.69 -3.12
N CYS A 70 12.47 16.28 -3.35
CA CYS A 70 13.65 15.55 -3.85
C CYS A 70 14.33 14.63 -2.81
N GLY A 71 13.78 14.51 -1.61
CA GLY A 71 14.18 13.49 -0.63
C GLY A 71 13.43 12.18 -0.77
N HIS A 72 12.54 12.06 -1.76
CA HIS A 72 11.74 10.87 -1.98
C HIS A 72 12.57 9.69 -2.48
N ILE A 73 12.19 8.51 -2.03
CA ILE A 73 12.72 7.25 -2.54
C ILE A 73 11.72 6.12 -2.27
N PHE A 74 11.55 5.26 -3.26
CA PHE A 74 10.65 4.11 -3.19
C PHE A 74 11.32 2.87 -3.79
N PHE A 75 10.82 1.70 -3.46
CA PHE A 75 11.10 0.42 -4.11
C PHE A 75 9.77 -0.31 -4.33
N GLY A 76 9.69 -1.19 -5.30
CA GLY A 76 8.44 -1.90 -5.53
C GLY A 76 8.44 -2.76 -6.76
N THR A 77 7.25 -3.10 -7.24
CA THR A 77 7.10 -4.05 -8.33
C THR A 77 6.03 -3.61 -9.33
N THR A 78 6.21 -4.06 -10.58
CA THR A 78 5.19 -3.92 -11.65
C THR A 78 4.28 -5.14 -11.77
N LYS A 79 4.47 -6.15 -10.92
CA LYS A 79 3.62 -7.34 -10.90
C LYS A 79 2.32 -7.03 -10.16
N VAL A 80 1.34 -6.47 -10.88
CA VAL A 80 0.04 -6.06 -10.36
C VAL A 80 -1.05 -6.84 -11.07
N PRO A 81 -2.07 -7.40 -10.37
CA PRO A 81 -3.22 -8.03 -10.99
C PRO A 81 -3.94 -7.10 -11.98
N SER A 82 -4.49 -7.65 -13.04
CA SER A 82 -5.25 -6.87 -14.05
C SER A 82 -6.68 -6.51 -13.62
N GLY A 83 -7.18 -7.15 -12.57
CA GLY A 83 -8.51 -6.96 -11.97
C GLY A 83 -8.46 -6.14 -10.69
N ASP A 84 -9.24 -6.57 -9.71
CA ASP A 84 -9.16 -6.03 -8.37
C ASP A 84 -7.77 -6.28 -7.77
N VAL A 85 -7.27 -5.30 -7.04
CA VAL A 85 -5.94 -5.33 -6.45
C VAL A 85 -6.09 -5.29 -4.93
N TYR A 86 -5.65 -6.33 -4.28
CA TYR A 86 -5.51 -6.39 -2.82
C TYR A 86 -4.03 -6.38 -2.46
N VAL A 87 -3.68 -5.54 -1.51
CA VAL A 87 -2.32 -5.46 -0.99
C VAL A 87 -2.34 -5.62 0.51
N ARG A 88 -1.44 -6.44 1.03
CA ARG A 88 -1.07 -6.47 2.42
C ARG A 88 0.41 -6.15 2.53
N VAL A 89 0.76 -5.29 3.48
CA VAL A 89 2.14 -5.01 3.84
C VAL A 89 2.25 -4.86 5.36
N TRP A 90 3.23 -5.50 5.94
CA TRP A 90 3.63 -5.17 7.29
C TRP A 90 4.59 -3.98 7.23
N LEU A 91 4.24 -2.91 7.91
CA LEU A 91 5.05 -1.69 7.94
C LEU A 91 5.24 -1.19 9.36
N LYS A 92 6.38 -0.52 9.58
CA LYS A 92 6.72 0.09 10.85
C LYS A 92 7.29 1.48 10.58
N ALA A 93 6.71 2.50 11.18
CA ALA A 93 7.20 3.87 11.11
C ALA A 93 7.97 4.25 12.37
N SER A 94 9.08 4.96 12.23
CA SER A 94 9.86 5.44 13.36
C SER A 94 9.24 6.66 14.04
N LYS A 95 8.54 7.50 13.29
CA LYS A 95 7.91 8.74 13.75
C LYS A 95 6.46 8.80 13.32
N ALA A 96 5.65 9.51 14.09
CA ALA A 96 4.27 9.81 13.71
C ALA A 96 4.21 10.64 12.42
N LEU A 97 3.15 10.46 11.66
CA LEU A 97 2.80 11.35 10.56
C LEU A 97 2.47 12.72 11.14
N THR A 98 2.92 13.77 10.45
CA THR A 98 2.73 15.17 10.87
C THR A 98 1.53 15.80 10.17
N SER A 99 1.41 17.12 10.25
CA SER A 99 0.45 17.88 9.46
C SER A 99 0.81 17.98 7.97
N SER A 100 2.08 17.70 7.62
CA SER A 100 2.56 17.77 6.23
C SER A 100 1.97 16.67 5.36
N HIS A 101 1.84 16.95 4.06
CA HIS A 101 1.51 15.94 3.07
C HIS A 101 2.73 15.04 2.83
N VAL A 102 2.57 13.77 3.13
CA VAL A 102 3.58 12.74 2.92
C VAL A 102 2.97 11.52 2.24
N SER A 103 3.79 10.77 1.50
CA SER A 103 3.42 9.49 0.90
C SER A 103 4.40 8.40 1.32
N PHE A 104 3.89 7.22 1.67
CA PHE A 104 4.72 6.04 1.95
C PHE A 104 4.38 4.85 1.03
N ILE A 105 3.31 4.94 0.23
CA ILE A 105 3.02 4.07 -0.92
C ILE A 105 2.65 4.98 -2.09
N THR A 106 3.23 4.73 -3.25
CA THR A 106 2.92 5.45 -4.50
C THR A 106 2.68 4.45 -5.62
N MET A 107 1.66 4.70 -6.42
CA MET A 107 1.20 3.79 -7.46
C MET A 107 0.94 4.57 -8.75
N PRO A 108 1.80 4.44 -9.78
CA PRO A 108 1.47 4.98 -11.11
C PRO A 108 0.09 4.49 -11.55
N ASP A 109 -0.79 5.41 -11.86
CA ASP A 109 -2.20 5.13 -12.18
C ASP A 109 -2.57 5.64 -13.57
N SER A 110 -2.65 4.71 -14.52
CA SER A 110 -2.92 5.02 -15.93
C SER A 110 -4.30 5.64 -16.17
N ALA A 111 -5.25 5.47 -15.25
CA ALA A 111 -6.57 6.09 -15.34
C ALA A 111 -6.55 7.59 -15.03
N GLN A 112 -5.53 8.06 -14.29
CA GLN A 112 -5.35 9.48 -13.98
C GLN A 112 -4.59 10.26 -15.06
N GLY A 113 -4.00 9.57 -16.03
CA GLY A 113 -3.16 10.15 -17.08
C GLY A 113 -1.68 9.85 -16.91
N SER A 114 -0.87 10.35 -17.86
CA SER A 114 0.57 10.09 -17.86
C SER A 114 1.26 10.69 -16.64
N LYS A 115 2.14 9.92 -16.01
CA LYS A 115 2.96 10.30 -14.84
C LYS A 115 2.12 10.74 -13.62
N LYS A 116 0.87 10.30 -13.53
CA LYS A 116 0.02 10.54 -12.36
C LYS A 116 -0.05 9.31 -11.48
N HIS A 117 -0.14 9.54 -10.17
CA HIS A 117 -0.14 8.48 -9.17
C HIS A 117 -1.37 8.54 -8.28
N LEU A 118 -1.78 7.36 -7.83
CA LEU A 118 -2.56 7.18 -6.62
C LEU A 118 -1.56 7.00 -5.46
N ARG A 119 -1.70 7.80 -4.41
CA ARG A 119 -0.78 7.79 -3.27
C ARG A 119 -1.51 7.41 -1.99
N ILE A 120 -0.80 6.73 -1.10
CA ILE A 120 -1.22 6.47 0.27
C ILE A 120 -0.14 7.04 1.19
N GLY A 121 -0.57 7.85 2.13
CA GLY A 121 0.35 8.52 3.04
C GLY A 121 -0.39 9.17 4.19
N GLY A 122 -0.07 10.41 4.47
CA GLY A 122 -0.73 11.18 5.51
C GLY A 122 -0.73 12.68 5.27
N GLN A 123 -1.67 13.32 5.91
CA GLN A 123 -1.77 14.76 6.10
C GLN A 123 -2.60 15.01 7.34
N SER A 124 -2.39 16.14 8.02
CA SER A 124 -3.09 16.44 9.28
C SER A 124 -2.92 15.36 10.36
N GLY A 125 -1.82 14.59 10.32
CA GLY A 125 -1.50 13.53 11.28
C GLY A 125 -2.26 12.22 11.09
N ILE A 126 -3.06 12.09 10.04
CA ILE A 126 -3.89 10.91 9.77
C ILE A 126 -3.49 10.22 8.48
N LEU A 127 -3.83 8.94 8.35
CA LEU A 127 -3.74 8.19 7.09
C LEU A 127 -4.71 8.75 6.06
N MET A 128 -4.26 8.89 4.81
CA MET A 128 -5.09 9.35 3.70
C MET A 128 -4.61 8.82 2.35
N TYR A 129 -5.51 8.80 1.37
CA TYR A 129 -5.16 8.74 -0.06
C TYR A 129 -5.08 10.15 -0.65
N ASN A 130 -4.23 10.29 -1.66
CA ASN A 130 -4.21 11.44 -2.55
C ASN A 130 -4.28 10.96 -4.01
N ARG A 131 -5.19 11.55 -4.78
CA ARG A 131 -5.31 11.35 -6.22
C ARG A 131 -4.64 12.52 -6.93
N GLU A 132 -3.47 12.27 -7.52
CA GLU A 132 -2.59 13.33 -8.02
C GLU A 132 -3.17 14.14 -9.18
N SER A 133 -4.12 13.60 -9.95
CA SER A 133 -4.69 14.28 -11.12
C SER A 133 -5.52 15.51 -10.77
N ASP A 134 -6.14 15.54 -9.59
CA ASP A 134 -7.02 16.61 -9.12
C ASP A 134 -6.79 16.98 -7.65
N ASP A 135 -5.72 16.44 -7.06
CA ASP A 135 -5.31 16.64 -5.67
C ASP A 135 -6.40 16.30 -4.64
N ALA A 136 -7.37 15.48 -5.03
CA ALA A 136 -8.40 15.03 -4.12
C ALA A 136 -7.83 14.09 -3.06
N THR A 137 -8.34 14.23 -1.83
CA THR A 137 -7.98 13.37 -0.70
C THR A 137 -9.13 12.46 -0.29
N LEU A 138 -8.81 11.30 0.23
CA LEU A 138 -9.73 10.39 0.91
C LEU A 138 -9.13 10.06 2.28
N PRO A 139 -9.78 10.47 3.41
CA PRO A 139 -11.00 11.27 3.46
C PRO A 139 -10.78 12.74 3.06
N ASP A 140 -11.88 13.49 2.93
CA ASP A 140 -11.82 14.95 2.85
C ASP A 140 -11.11 15.51 4.11
N LEU A 141 -10.29 16.56 3.94
CA LEU A 141 -9.57 17.23 5.03
C LEU A 141 -10.50 18.18 5.83
N SER A 142 -11.74 17.79 6.02
CA SER A 142 -12.68 18.42 6.94
C SER A 142 -12.51 17.83 8.35
N PRO A 143 -12.98 18.53 9.40
CA PRO A 143 -12.95 17.97 10.76
C PRO A 143 -13.62 16.58 10.85
N GLN A 144 -14.71 16.37 10.13
CA GLN A 144 -15.45 15.11 10.09
C GLN A 144 -14.68 14.02 9.33
N GLY A 145 -14.07 14.37 8.21
CA GLY A 145 -13.25 13.44 7.42
C GLY A 145 -12.00 13.01 8.19
N ILE A 146 -11.30 13.95 8.80
CA ILE A 146 -10.12 13.67 9.64
C ILE A 146 -10.51 12.71 10.79
N ALA A 147 -11.65 12.96 11.47
CA ALA A 147 -12.15 12.12 12.55
C ALA A 147 -12.53 10.69 12.08
N ALA A 148 -12.82 10.49 10.79
CA ALA A 148 -13.16 9.19 10.23
C ALA A 148 -11.92 8.36 9.84
N SER A 149 -10.73 8.95 9.83
CA SER A 149 -9.45 8.25 9.59
C SER A 149 -8.70 7.99 10.90
N LYS A 150 -7.46 7.54 10.80
CA LYS A 150 -6.61 7.18 11.94
C LYS A 150 -5.19 7.67 11.75
N ALA A 151 -4.51 7.98 12.85
CA ALA A 151 -3.06 8.08 12.87
C ALA A 151 -2.43 6.70 12.62
N LEU A 152 -1.27 6.67 11.97
CA LEU A 152 -0.45 5.47 11.87
C LEU A 152 0.31 5.28 13.19
N PRO A 153 0.13 4.16 13.93
CA PRO A 153 0.92 3.89 15.11
C PRO A 153 2.41 3.73 14.77
N THR A 154 3.27 4.13 15.68
CA THR A 154 4.73 4.12 15.50
C THR A 154 5.45 3.12 16.39
N GLY A 155 6.67 2.76 16.03
CA GLY A 155 7.54 1.92 16.84
C GLY A 155 7.21 0.43 16.85
N SER A 156 6.06 0.03 16.36
CA SER A 156 5.62 -1.37 16.23
C SER A 156 5.15 -1.68 14.80
N TRP A 157 5.22 -2.93 14.43
CA TRP A 157 4.73 -3.42 13.16
C TRP A 157 3.20 -3.27 13.07
N GLN A 158 2.73 -2.80 11.93
CA GLN A 158 1.32 -2.64 11.60
C GLN A 158 1.02 -3.41 10.33
N CYS A 159 -0.01 -4.22 10.34
CA CYS A 159 -0.57 -4.81 9.13
C CYS A 159 -1.42 -3.76 8.42
N PHE A 160 -0.96 -3.27 7.30
CA PHE A 160 -1.69 -2.34 6.46
C PHE A 160 -2.20 -3.07 5.22
N GLU A 161 -3.51 -3.01 4.99
CA GLU A 161 -4.13 -3.64 3.84
C GLU A 161 -4.98 -2.62 3.08
N TYR A 162 -5.03 -2.76 1.77
CA TYR A 162 -5.96 -2.01 0.95
C TYR A 162 -6.45 -2.79 -0.27
N HIS A 163 -7.60 -2.39 -0.75
CA HIS A 163 -8.26 -2.89 -1.95
C HIS A 163 -8.53 -1.73 -2.91
N LEU A 164 -8.22 -1.94 -4.17
CA LEU A 164 -8.57 -1.07 -5.30
C LEU A 164 -9.44 -1.89 -6.24
N GLY A 165 -10.75 -1.59 -6.24
CA GLY A 165 -11.72 -2.27 -7.07
C GLY A 165 -11.78 -1.72 -8.50
N THR A 166 -12.00 -2.59 -9.47
CA THR A 166 -12.22 -2.20 -10.88
C THR A 166 -13.47 -1.35 -11.09
N ASP A 167 -14.38 -1.36 -10.12
CA ASP A 167 -15.56 -0.48 -10.08
C ASP A 167 -15.26 0.91 -9.53
N GLY A 168 -14.03 1.14 -9.01
CA GLY A 168 -13.59 2.38 -8.35
C GLY A 168 -13.74 2.35 -6.83
N SER A 169 -14.14 1.21 -6.26
CA SER A 169 -14.17 1.03 -4.80
C SER A 169 -12.76 1.05 -4.21
N ILE A 170 -12.64 1.63 -3.02
CA ILE A 170 -11.45 1.59 -2.17
C ILE A 170 -11.87 1.12 -0.79
N GLU A 171 -11.14 0.15 -0.25
CA GLU A 171 -11.29 -0.30 1.13
C GLU A 171 -9.90 -0.40 1.77
N THR A 172 -9.79 -0.03 3.04
CA THR A 172 -8.51 -0.01 3.74
C THR A 172 -8.67 -0.54 5.15
N TRP A 173 -7.70 -1.32 5.58
CA TRP A 173 -7.68 -1.88 6.94
C TRP A 173 -6.32 -1.63 7.59
N LEU A 174 -6.34 -1.41 8.88
CA LEU A 174 -5.17 -1.36 9.74
C LEU A 174 -5.33 -2.42 10.84
N ASN A 175 -4.41 -3.39 10.90
CA ASN A 175 -4.47 -4.53 11.82
C ASN A 175 -5.81 -5.29 11.73
N GLY A 176 -6.30 -5.50 10.51
CA GLY A 176 -7.55 -6.18 10.20
C GLY A 176 -8.82 -5.35 10.41
N ALA A 177 -8.74 -4.17 11.06
CA ALA A 177 -9.88 -3.30 11.29
C ALA A 177 -10.04 -2.28 10.15
N ALA A 178 -11.23 -2.22 9.55
CA ALA A 178 -11.53 -1.25 8.48
C ALA A 178 -11.42 0.20 8.97
N ILE A 179 -10.93 1.08 8.10
CA ILE A 179 -10.84 2.53 8.33
C ILE A 179 -11.94 3.21 7.51
N ALA A 180 -12.98 3.70 8.18
CA ALA A 180 -14.15 4.28 7.52
C ALA A 180 -13.78 5.47 6.61
N GLY A 181 -12.86 6.34 7.05
CA GLY A 181 -12.40 7.49 6.27
C GLY A 181 -11.58 7.11 5.03
N LEU A 182 -11.03 5.90 4.98
CA LEU A 182 -10.27 5.38 3.83
C LEU A 182 -11.08 4.34 3.05
N THR A 183 -12.40 4.49 3.04
CA THR A 183 -13.32 3.63 2.30
C THR A 183 -14.19 4.47 1.39
N SER A 184 -14.25 4.10 0.10
CA SER A 184 -15.16 4.68 -0.87
C SER A 184 -15.75 3.54 -1.70
N LYS A 185 -17.09 3.44 -1.73
CA LYS A 185 -17.80 2.42 -2.50
C LYS A 185 -18.45 3.07 -3.71
N SER A 186 -18.32 2.43 -4.87
CA SER A 186 -18.95 2.89 -6.08
C SER A 186 -20.48 2.99 -5.91
N GLY A 187 -21.05 4.12 -6.30
CA GLY A 187 -22.49 4.37 -6.20
C GLY A 187 -23.02 4.63 -4.78
N VAL A 188 -22.18 4.64 -3.75
CA VAL A 188 -22.57 4.95 -2.36
C VAL A 188 -22.03 6.31 -1.97
N ALA A 189 -22.94 7.26 -1.66
CA ALA A 189 -22.54 8.60 -1.21
C ALA A 189 -21.81 8.51 0.14
N ASN A 190 -20.68 9.22 0.25
CA ASN A 190 -19.91 9.37 1.47
C ASN A 190 -19.63 10.86 1.71
N ALA A 191 -20.25 11.43 2.74
CA ALA A 191 -20.10 12.84 3.08
C ALA A 191 -18.65 13.23 3.43
N ASN A 192 -17.82 12.26 3.83
CA ASN A 192 -16.40 12.46 4.15
C ASN A 192 -15.47 12.18 2.96
N ALA A 193 -16.03 12.00 1.77
CA ALA A 193 -15.32 11.74 0.52
C ALA A 193 -15.92 12.52 -0.65
N ALA A 194 -16.52 13.67 -0.38
CA ALA A 194 -17.25 14.43 -1.40
C ALA A 194 -16.34 14.92 -2.54
N GLN A 195 -15.12 15.37 -2.22
CA GLN A 195 -14.14 15.75 -3.23
C GLN A 195 -13.67 14.52 -4.03
N TRP A 196 -13.39 13.42 -3.36
CA TRP A 196 -12.99 12.17 -4.00
C TRP A 196 -14.04 11.65 -4.97
N GLN A 197 -15.30 11.68 -4.57
CA GLN A 197 -16.42 11.15 -5.34
C GLN A 197 -16.89 12.05 -6.49
N ARG A 198 -16.34 13.26 -6.65
CA ARG A 198 -16.61 14.12 -7.82
C ARG A 198 -16.00 13.56 -9.10
N SER A 199 -14.94 12.76 -9.00
CA SER A 199 -14.28 12.16 -10.15
C SER A 199 -14.86 10.79 -10.46
N SER A 200 -14.95 10.48 -11.74
CA SER A 200 -15.28 9.14 -12.25
C SER A 200 -14.05 8.26 -12.45
N VAL A 201 -12.86 8.72 -12.06
CA VAL A 201 -11.61 7.96 -12.19
C VAL A 201 -11.71 6.70 -11.32
N LYS A 202 -11.52 5.55 -11.97
CA LYS A 202 -11.39 4.25 -11.31
C LYS A 202 -9.92 3.87 -11.35
N PRO A 203 -9.28 3.62 -10.21
CA PRO A 203 -7.85 3.33 -10.18
C PRO A 203 -7.47 2.18 -11.11
N LYS A 204 -6.44 2.41 -11.92
CA LYS A 204 -5.82 1.41 -12.79
C LYS A 204 -4.30 1.49 -12.61
N VAL A 205 -3.87 1.01 -11.46
CA VAL A 205 -2.47 1.05 -11.08
C VAL A 205 -1.63 0.06 -11.88
N THR A 206 -0.43 0.46 -12.26
CA THR A 206 0.47 -0.31 -13.11
C THR A 206 1.73 -0.78 -12.38
N ALA A 207 1.95 -0.25 -11.19
CA ALA A 207 3.01 -0.65 -10.27
C ALA A 207 2.62 -0.26 -8.85
N ILE A 208 3.28 -0.85 -7.87
CA ILE A 208 3.13 -0.53 -6.45
C ILE A 208 4.52 -0.33 -5.87
N TYR A 209 4.75 0.87 -5.31
CA TYR A 209 6.02 1.25 -4.72
C TYR A 209 5.84 1.66 -3.27
N PHE A 210 6.70 1.17 -2.39
CA PHE A 210 6.76 1.42 -0.96
C PHE A 210 7.96 2.29 -0.65
N GLY A 211 7.84 3.29 0.20
CA GLY A 211 8.95 4.19 0.48
C GLY A 211 8.58 5.44 1.24
N TRP A 212 9.09 6.57 0.81
CA TRP A 212 8.86 7.85 1.45
C TRP A 212 8.93 9.01 0.46
N GLU A 213 8.01 9.94 0.61
CA GLU A 213 8.00 11.25 -0.03
C GLU A 213 7.40 12.25 0.94
N SER A 214 8.00 13.44 1.06
CA SER A 214 7.43 14.54 1.83
C SER A 214 7.50 15.83 1.02
N TYR A 215 6.39 16.52 0.92
CA TYR A 215 6.35 17.87 0.33
C TYR A 215 6.82 18.95 1.32
N GLY A 216 6.94 18.62 2.59
CA GLY A 216 7.48 19.45 3.65
C GLY A 216 8.94 19.12 3.98
N GLY A 217 9.37 19.47 5.18
CA GLY A 217 10.70 19.17 5.70
C GLY A 217 10.78 17.84 6.47
N ASP A 218 9.72 17.02 6.45
CA ASP A 218 9.64 15.83 7.29
C ASP A 218 10.59 14.74 6.80
N THR A 219 11.24 14.10 7.76
CA THR A 219 12.03 12.89 7.57
C THR A 219 11.42 11.76 8.38
N ASN A 220 11.42 10.55 7.84
CA ASN A 220 10.98 9.36 8.57
C ASN A 220 11.79 8.15 8.14
N THR A 221 11.84 7.13 8.99
CA THR A 221 12.31 5.81 8.64
C THR A 221 11.13 4.86 8.68
N PHE A 222 10.92 4.17 7.57
CA PHE A 222 9.95 3.07 7.46
C PHE A 222 10.67 1.75 7.26
N TRP A 223 10.11 0.70 7.83
CA TRP A 223 10.44 -0.69 7.48
C TRP A 223 9.23 -1.33 6.84
N TYR A 224 9.48 -2.13 5.81
CA TYR A 224 8.48 -2.87 5.04
C TYR A 224 8.86 -4.33 5.02
N ASP A 225 7.87 -5.20 5.26
CA ASP A 225 8.07 -6.63 5.32
C ASP A 225 6.80 -7.38 4.92
N ASP A 226 6.93 -8.67 4.65
CA ASP A 226 5.82 -9.57 4.36
C ASP A 226 4.79 -8.95 3.41
N ILE A 227 5.23 -8.44 2.27
CA ILE A 227 4.37 -7.83 1.26
C ILE A 227 3.63 -8.93 0.49
N ALA A 228 2.33 -8.78 0.32
CA ALA A 228 1.53 -9.63 -0.54
C ALA A 228 0.63 -8.78 -1.45
N ILE A 229 0.59 -9.12 -2.73
CA ILE A 229 -0.28 -8.48 -3.75
C ILE A 229 -1.05 -9.60 -4.44
N ASP A 230 -2.38 -9.52 -4.43
CA ASP A 230 -3.27 -10.55 -4.96
C ASP A 230 -4.54 -9.94 -5.56
N SER A 231 -5.33 -10.75 -6.25
CA SER A 231 -6.69 -10.44 -6.70
C SER A 231 -7.76 -10.67 -5.63
N THR A 232 -7.37 -11.23 -4.48
CA THR A 232 -8.24 -11.48 -3.32
C THR A 232 -7.57 -11.02 -2.04
N ARG A 233 -8.35 -10.69 -1.02
CA ARG A 233 -7.81 -10.23 0.25
C ARG A 233 -6.98 -11.32 0.94
N VAL A 234 -5.74 -10.97 1.31
CA VAL A 234 -4.79 -11.89 1.96
C VAL A 234 -5.02 -11.96 3.46
N GLY A 235 -5.31 -10.83 4.11
CA GLY A 235 -5.42 -10.74 5.57
C GLY A 235 -4.09 -10.55 6.28
N CYS A 236 -4.16 -10.36 7.60
CA CYS A 236 -3.01 -10.08 8.47
C CYS A 236 -2.41 -11.34 9.14
N THR A 237 -2.85 -12.52 8.75
CA THR A 237 -2.37 -13.80 9.32
C THR A 237 -1.26 -14.40 8.51
#